data_f9f0923cb9c1cd97b223aab7d7d2354d
#
_entry.id   f9f0923cb9c1cd97b223aab7d7d2354d
#
_cell.length_a   1.000
_cell.length_b   1.000
_cell.length_c   1.000
_cell.angle_alpha   90.00
_cell.angle_beta   90.00
_cell.angle_gamma   90.00
#
_symmetry.space_group_name_H-M   'P 1'
#
loop_
_entity.id
_entity.type
_entity.pdbx_description
1 polymer ?
#
loop_
_entity_poly.entity_id
_entity_poly.type
_entity_poly.pdbx_seq_one_letter_code
_entity_poly.pdbx_strand_id
1 'polypeptide(L)'
;MPTYVALLDWTDQGVRNFKDTVDRYEAASGQLESLGVEFKQIYWTLGAHDLVSVIEAPDDETLAAGLLAVAGQGNIRTTTLRAFDREQMRSVIAKSP
;
A
#
# COMPACT_ATOMS: atom_id res chain seq x y z
N MET A 1 14.76 -3.97 1.73
CA MET A 1 13.88 -2.83 1.34
C MET A 1 12.90 -2.53 2.47
N PRO A 2 12.59 -1.27 2.71
CA PRO A 2 11.54 -0.92 3.68
C PRO A 2 10.21 -1.59 3.40
N THR A 3 9.52 -1.96 4.46
CA THR A 3 8.19 -2.58 4.41
C THR A 3 7.15 -1.60 4.91
N TYR A 4 5.97 -1.66 4.29
CA TYR A 4 4.84 -0.79 4.62
C TYR A 4 3.57 -1.61 4.69
N VAL A 5 2.65 -1.19 5.55
CA VAL A 5 1.28 -1.70 5.57
C VAL A 5 0.37 -0.58 5.09
N ALA A 6 -0.33 -0.81 4.00
CA ALA A 6 -1.28 0.14 3.44
C ALA A 6 -2.70 -0.28 3.81
N LEU A 7 -3.41 0.64 4.44
CA LEU A 7 -4.84 0.52 4.71
C LEU A 7 -5.53 1.37 3.65
N LEU A 8 -6.33 0.75 2.80
CA LEU A 8 -6.90 1.43 1.65
C LEU A 8 -8.42 1.49 1.78
N ASP A 9 -8.97 2.64 1.42
CA ASP A 9 -10.41 2.88 1.44
C ASP A 9 -10.87 3.32 0.07
N TRP A 10 -11.98 2.75 -0.42
CA TRP A 10 -12.58 3.21 -1.64
C TRP A 10 -13.18 4.61 -1.45
N THR A 11 -13.03 5.42 -2.46
CA THR A 11 -13.81 6.64 -2.61
C THR A 11 -15.23 6.27 -3.07
N ASP A 12 -16.12 7.26 -3.16
CA ASP A 12 -17.45 7.05 -3.75
C ASP A 12 -17.34 6.47 -5.16
N GLN A 13 -16.41 6.99 -5.97
CA GLN A 13 -16.15 6.49 -7.31
C GLN A 13 -15.67 5.05 -7.28
N GLY A 14 -14.73 4.73 -6.39
CA GLY A 14 -14.16 3.40 -6.27
C GLY A 14 -15.17 2.36 -5.86
N VAL A 15 -16.04 2.68 -4.89
CA VAL A 15 -17.05 1.72 -4.43
C VAL A 15 -18.17 1.53 -5.45
N ARG A 16 -18.55 2.56 -6.21
CA ARG A 16 -19.52 2.40 -7.30
C ARG A 16 -19.04 1.41 -8.35
N ASN A 17 -17.74 1.38 -8.59
CA ASN A 17 -17.11 0.53 -9.59
C ASN A 17 -16.38 -0.64 -8.94
N PHE A 18 -16.90 -1.17 -7.84
CA PHE A 18 -16.25 -2.21 -7.05
C PHE A 18 -15.96 -3.49 -7.86
N LYS A 19 -16.77 -3.76 -8.89
CA LYS A 19 -16.59 -4.96 -9.71
C LYS A 19 -15.25 -4.98 -10.47
N ASP A 20 -14.64 -3.81 -10.66
CA ASP A 20 -13.35 -3.68 -11.33
C ASP A 20 -12.17 -3.68 -10.35
N THR A 21 -12.41 -3.90 -9.06
CA THR A 21 -11.39 -3.70 -8.02
C THR A 21 -10.15 -4.59 -8.20
N VAL A 22 -10.34 -5.85 -8.60
CA VAL A 22 -9.22 -6.77 -8.83
C VAL A 22 -8.39 -6.32 -10.03
N ASP A 23 -9.06 -5.94 -11.11
CA ASP A 23 -8.39 -5.45 -12.32
C ASP A 23 -7.63 -4.15 -12.05
N ARG A 24 -8.21 -3.25 -11.23
CA ARG A 24 -7.55 -2.01 -10.83
C ARG A 24 -6.29 -2.29 -9.99
N TYR A 25 -6.38 -3.27 -9.09
CA TYR A 25 -5.23 -3.69 -8.30
C TYR A 25 -4.11 -4.23 -9.21
N GLU A 26 -4.45 -5.11 -10.14
CA GLU A 26 -3.47 -5.70 -11.05
C GLU A 26 -2.79 -4.64 -11.91
N ALA A 27 -3.55 -3.67 -12.41
CA ALA A 27 -3.01 -2.55 -13.18
C ALA A 27 -2.08 -1.68 -12.34
N ALA A 28 -2.48 -1.37 -11.10
CA ALA A 28 -1.65 -0.59 -10.17
C ALA A 28 -0.36 -1.33 -9.81
N SER A 29 -0.45 -2.62 -9.54
CA SER A 29 0.72 -3.46 -9.22
C SER A 29 1.73 -3.44 -10.37
N GLY A 30 1.27 -3.61 -11.61
CA GLY A 30 2.12 -3.55 -12.79
C GLY A 30 2.77 -2.18 -12.98
N GLN A 31 2.01 -1.12 -12.77
CA GLN A 31 2.51 0.25 -12.89
C GLN A 31 3.59 0.56 -11.85
N LEU A 32 3.39 0.15 -10.60
CA LEU A 32 4.33 0.44 -9.51
C LEU A 32 5.57 -0.46 -9.55
N GLU A 33 5.49 -1.61 -10.19
CA GLU A 33 6.63 -2.50 -10.37
C GLU A 33 7.79 -1.78 -11.06
N SER A 34 7.52 -0.92 -12.00
CA SER A 34 8.54 -0.13 -12.71
C SER A 34 9.32 0.81 -11.78
N LEU A 35 8.75 1.15 -10.63
CA LEU A 35 9.40 1.96 -9.59
C LEU A 35 10.14 1.11 -8.55
N GLY A 36 10.13 -0.21 -8.70
CA GLY A 36 10.69 -1.13 -7.71
C GLY A 36 9.79 -1.35 -6.50
N VAL A 37 8.51 -1.00 -6.60
CA VAL A 37 7.52 -1.20 -5.54
C VAL A 37 6.83 -2.54 -5.76
N GLU A 38 6.82 -3.38 -4.73
CA GLU A 38 6.19 -4.70 -4.78
C GLU A 38 5.05 -4.80 -3.77
N PHE A 39 3.88 -5.23 -4.25
CA PHE A 39 2.79 -5.64 -3.39
C PHE A 39 3.03 -7.11 -3.00
N LYS A 40 3.49 -7.33 -1.77
CA LYS A 40 3.78 -8.68 -1.28
C LYS A 40 2.51 -9.45 -0.94
N GLN A 41 1.51 -8.76 -0.44
CA GLN A 41 0.20 -9.32 -0.08
C GLN A 41 -0.87 -8.28 -0.30
N ILE A 42 -2.05 -8.75 -0.70
CA ILE A 42 -3.24 -7.92 -0.82
C ILE A 42 -4.45 -8.71 -0.34
N TYR A 43 -5.29 -8.05 0.46
CA TYR A 43 -6.56 -8.61 0.94
C TYR A 43 -7.64 -7.56 0.84
N TRP A 44 -8.83 -7.99 0.41
CA TRP A 44 -10.06 -7.18 0.52
C TRP A 44 -10.68 -7.51 1.86
N THR A 45 -11.07 -6.47 2.61
CA THR A 45 -11.46 -6.62 4.01
C THR A 45 -12.86 -6.09 4.26
N LEU A 46 -13.47 -6.55 5.36
CA LEU A 46 -14.69 -6.00 5.91
C LEU A 46 -14.33 -5.04 7.05
N GLY A 47 -15.16 -4.04 7.27
CA GLY A 47 -15.01 -3.13 8.41
C GLY A 47 -14.45 -1.78 8.02
N ALA A 48 -13.57 -1.25 8.85
CA ALA A 48 -13.11 0.14 8.75
C ALA A 48 -12.31 0.45 7.50
N HIS A 49 -11.69 -0.56 6.88
CA HIS A 49 -10.90 -0.40 5.66
C HIS A 49 -11.35 -1.43 4.63
N ASP A 50 -11.23 -1.08 3.36
CA ASP A 50 -11.71 -1.93 2.26
C ASP A 50 -10.64 -2.88 1.75
N LEU A 51 -9.37 -2.47 1.81
CA LEU A 51 -8.23 -3.32 1.43
C LEU A 51 -7.09 -3.14 2.42
N VAL A 52 -6.27 -4.17 2.55
CA VAL A 52 -5.02 -4.12 3.30
C VAL A 52 -3.93 -4.75 2.45
N SER A 53 -2.79 -4.09 2.36
CA SER A 53 -1.66 -4.59 1.58
C SER A 53 -0.36 -4.49 2.36
N VAL A 54 0.52 -5.46 2.15
CA VAL A 54 1.91 -5.40 2.60
C VAL A 54 2.75 -5.07 1.38
N ILE A 55 3.53 -4.00 1.46
CA ILE A 55 4.26 -3.43 0.34
C ILE A 55 5.74 -3.32 0.70
N GLU A 56 6.61 -3.64 -0.24
CA GLU A 56 8.04 -3.31 -0.15
C GLU A 56 8.37 -2.26 -1.22
N ALA A 57 9.18 -1.29 -0.85
CA ALA A 57 9.60 -0.21 -1.73
C ALA A 57 11.06 0.18 -1.44
N PRO A 58 11.77 0.77 -2.42
CA PRO A 58 13.15 1.21 -2.20
C PRO A 58 13.29 2.23 -1.07
N ASP A 59 12.35 3.17 -0.99
CA ASP A 59 12.35 4.24 0.01
C ASP A 59 10.96 4.87 0.11
N ASP A 60 10.78 5.74 1.10
CA ASP A 60 9.51 6.40 1.39
C ASP A 60 9.06 7.30 0.23
N GLU A 61 9.98 8.02 -0.36
CA GLU A 61 9.68 8.96 -1.45
C GLU A 61 9.17 8.24 -2.69
N THR A 62 9.79 7.12 -3.05
CA THR A 62 9.37 6.30 -4.19
C THR A 62 7.97 5.72 -3.95
N LEU A 63 7.73 5.21 -2.75
CA LEU A 63 6.40 4.70 -2.40
C LEU A 63 5.35 5.80 -2.46
N ALA A 64 5.66 6.97 -1.88
CA ALA A 64 4.74 8.11 -1.90
C ALA A 64 4.37 8.51 -3.33
N ALA A 65 5.36 8.57 -4.22
CA ALA A 65 5.11 8.89 -5.63
C ALA A 65 4.18 7.87 -6.29
N GLY A 66 4.42 6.58 -6.04
CA GLY A 66 3.56 5.51 -6.56
C GLY A 66 2.14 5.57 -6.03
N LEU A 67 1.99 5.78 -4.73
CA LEU A 67 0.66 5.87 -4.10
C LEU A 67 -0.12 7.10 -4.58
N LEU A 68 0.56 8.22 -4.80
CA LEU A 68 -0.10 9.41 -5.36
C LEU A 68 -0.61 9.15 -6.77
N ALA A 69 0.17 8.44 -7.59
CA ALA A 69 -0.26 8.07 -8.94
C ALA A 69 -1.51 7.20 -8.92
N VAL A 70 -1.57 6.23 -8.00
CA VAL A 70 -2.74 5.34 -7.88
C VAL A 70 -3.93 6.08 -7.28
N ALA A 71 -3.73 6.83 -6.19
CA ALA A 71 -4.80 7.60 -5.55
C ALA A 71 -5.35 8.70 -6.47
N GLY A 72 -4.48 9.27 -7.32
CA GLY A 72 -4.86 10.31 -8.27
C GLY A 72 -5.87 9.86 -9.31
N GLN A 73 -6.03 8.55 -9.53
CA GLN A 73 -7.07 8.01 -10.39
C GLN A 73 -8.47 8.11 -9.79
N GLY A 74 -8.55 8.42 -8.48
CA GLY A 74 -9.81 8.76 -7.82
C GLY A 74 -10.57 7.60 -7.21
N ASN A 75 -10.02 6.38 -7.22
CA ASN A 75 -10.73 5.19 -6.76
C ASN A 75 -10.46 4.84 -5.30
N ILE A 76 -9.30 5.23 -4.77
CA ILE A 76 -8.88 4.89 -3.41
C ILE A 76 -8.23 6.06 -2.69
N ARG A 77 -8.30 5.98 -1.35
CA ARG A 77 -7.46 6.75 -0.43
C ARG A 77 -6.69 5.75 0.40
N THR A 78 -5.50 6.12 0.83
CA THR A 78 -4.64 5.22 1.59
C THR A 78 -4.17 5.85 2.88
N THR A 79 -4.09 5.02 3.92
CA THR A 79 -3.35 5.29 5.16
C THR A 79 -2.20 4.30 5.17
N THR A 80 -1.00 4.78 4.92
CA THR A 80 0.17 3.92 4.78
C THR A 80 1.07 4.05 5.99
N LEU A 81 1.44 2.90 6.56
CA LEU A 81 2.22 2.79 7.78
C LEU A 81 3.59 2.23 7.45
N ARG A 82 4.66 2.88 7.94
CA ARG A 82 5.99 2.27 7.90
C ARG A 82 6.00 1.10 8.87
N ALA A 83 6.37 -0.07 8.41
CA ALA A 83 6.33 -1.29 9.21
C ALA A 83 7.74 -1.83 9.46
N PHE A 84 7.92 -2.46 10.62
CA PHE A 84 9.15 -3.10 11.02
C PHE A 84 8.86 -4.56 11.34
N ASP A 85 9.62 -5.47 10.75
CA ASP A 85 9.52 -6.86 11.14
C ASP A 85 10.21 -7.09 12.49
N ARG A 86 10.24 -8.34 12.93
CA ARG A 86 10.77 -8.70 14.24
C ARG A 86 12.26 -8.31 14.41
N GLU A 87 13.06 -8.60 13.40
CA GLU A 87 14.49 -8.26 13.42
C GLU A 87 14.74 -6.76 13.34
N GLN A 88 13.96 -6.07 12.50
CA GLN A 88 14.03 -4.62 12.39
C GLN A 88 13.62 -3.97 13.71
N MET A 89 12.62 -4.51 14.40
CA MET A 89 12.19 -3.98 15.69
C MET A 89 13.27 -4.16 16.76
N ARG A 90 14.01 -5.26 16.75
CA ARG A 90 15.18 -5.42 17.62
C ARG A 90 16.22 -4.34 17.38
N SER A 91 16.46 -3.99 16.13
CA SER A 91 17.38 -2.92 15.76
C SER A 91 16.91 -1.55 16.26
N VAL A 92 15.60 -1.29 16.16
CA VAL A 92 14.99 -0.07 16.69
C VAL A 92 15.20 0.01 18.20
N ILE A 93 14.92 -1.08 18.92
CA ILE A 93 15.09 -1.15 20.37
C ILE A 93 16.55 -0.88 20.76
N ALA A 94 17.50 -1.45 20.02
CA ALA A 94 18.92 -1.27 20.29
C ALA A 94 19.36 0.20 20.19
N LYS A 95 18.66 1.02 19.42
CA LYS A 95 18.94 2.45 19.28
C LYS A 95 18.23 3.30 20.33
N SER A 96 17.29 2.73 21.06
CA SER A 96 16.54 3.46 22.08
C SER A 96 17.40 3.65 23.35
N PRO A 97 17.46 4.86 23.92
CA PRO A 97 18.23 5.13 25.14
C PRO A 97 17.66 4.40 26.37
#